data_9c335639195e08255188e71f2d29bae9
#
_entry.id   9c335639195e08255188e71f2d29bae9
#
_cell.length_a   1.000
_cell.length_b   1.000
_cell.length_c   1.000
_cell.angle_alpha   90.00
_cell.angle_beta   90.00
_cell.angle_gamma   90.00
#
_symmetry.space_group_name_H-M   'P 1'
#
loop_
_entity.id
_entity.type
_entity.pdbx_description
1 polymer ?
#
loop_
_entity_poly.entity_id
_entity_poly.type
_entity_poly.pdbx_seq_one_letter_code
_entity_poly.pdbx_strand_id
1 'polypeptide(L)'
;MRCTRLWEMVRRMQGNKHQKGKSLSINVILNMFRTFMNMAFPLITYPYVTRVLGVENLGKYNFASSIIGYLTLISAFGISSYAIREGARLRNSRERENVFVNQMFTIGMITTLLSYVIMIVLCGMRNIEPYKYLIYIQSLSLIGNAVGIEWLNSVYEDFAYITIRSLVFQILSIILMFAFVKSENGLYVYAFICVLAGVGGYVCNYLHSKKYVRVRLTKNVELKKHLRPLLFFFFSNLTTTIFVNSDQTMLGLLSGDYYVGIYAVAVKIYNILKNIFTSILVVVMPRVCILSGQDEDESQHVLSETILKMILIIVIPMAVGIYLTSEKVVLIVAGAEYIEGVSALKILALSVLAAALASYMTYIYIVPGAFDKILLIGSTVSAFINVVLNLFMIPVWKHNGAAFTTLISELVVFAIEWMYVKPKLDHRRVFKTCIQSVASCTFMALMIYLLDRLSCNTVLLLFLEVCAGVMGYCACMIIFRNEIVMYGLKKLQRK
;
A
#
# COMPACT_ATOMS: atom_id res chain seq x y z
N MET A 1 36.22 -4.50 15.60
CA MET A 1 35.88 -5.59 16.54
C MET A 1 34.38 -5.77 16.88
N ARG A 2 33.48 -4.79 16.66
CA ARG A 2 32.04 -4.94 16.97
C ARG A 2 31.19 -5.59 15.87
N CYS A 3 31.59 -5.55 14.60
CA CYS A 3 30.88 -6.24 13.52
C CYS A 3 30.94 -7.77 13.59
N THR A 4 31.96 -8.34 14.17
CA THR A 4 32.14 -9.79 14.33
C THR A 4 31.17 -10.37 15.36
N ARG A 5 30.85 -9.65 16.44
CA ARG A 5 29.87 -10.10 17.45
C ARG A 5 28.42 -10.13 16.92
N LEU A 6 28.05 -9.22 16.05
CA LEU A 6 26.73 -9.24 15.42
C LEU A 6 26.57 -10.46 14.49
N TRP A 7 27.63 -10.80 13.76
CA TRP A 7 27.66 -12.00 12.91
C TRP A 7 27.62 -13.30 13.71
N GLU A 8 28.26 -13.32 14.87
CA GLU A 8 28.20 -14.47 15.81
C GLU A 8 26.84 -14.60 16.49
N MET A 9 26.15 -13.49 16.81
CA MET A 9 24.79 -13.50 17.36
C MET A 9 23.77 -13.98 16.33
N VAL A 10 23.86 -13.54 15.06
CA VAL A 10 23.06 -14.05 13.95
C VAL A 10 23.37 -15.55 13.69
N ARG A 11 24.64 -15.97 13.78
CA ARG A 11 25.02 -17.39 13.71
C ARG A 11 24.50 -18.24 14.86
N ARG A 12 24.44 -17.71 16.09
CA ARG A 12 23.85 -18.43 17.23
C ARG A 12 22.35 -18.58 17.15
N MET A 13 21.63 -17.62 16.54
CA MET A 13 20.20 -17.77 16.19
C MET A 13 19.96 -18.81 15.08
N GLN A 14 20.95 -19.10 14.24
CA GLN A 14 20.92 -20.15 13.22
C GLN A 14 21.27 -21.56 13.76
N GLY A 15 21.65 -21.67 15.03
CA GLY A 15 22.22 -22.89 15.65
C GLY A 15 21.21 -23.97 16.08
N ASN A 16 19.92 -23.83 15.86
CA ASN A 16 18.95 -24.91 16.06
C ASN A 16 18.63 -25.62 14.73
N LYS A 17 19.49 -26.55 14.37
CA LYS A 17 19.33 -27.50 13.28
C LYS A 17 18.20 -28.49 13.62
N HIS A 18 16.98 -28.21 13.13
CA HIS A 18 16.03 -29.24 12.67
C HIS A 18 14.84 -28.61 11.96
N GLN A 19 15.12 -27.97 10.86
CA GLN A 19 14.29 -27.85 9.65
C GLN A 19 15.08 -27.01 8.65
N LYS A 20 15.21 -27.45 7.39
CA LYS A 20 15.81 -26.67 6.29
C LYS A 20 14.95 -25.39 6.08
N GLY A 21 15.08 -24.40 6.93
CA GLY A 21 14.55 -23.07 6.71
C GLY A 21 15.27 -22.46 5.51
N LYS A 22 14.53 -22.10 4.46
CA LYS A 22 15.05 -21.29 3.37
C LYS A 22 15.74 -20.08 4.00
N SER A 23 16.92 -19.70 3.49
CA SER A 23 17.67 -18.56 4.02
C SER A 23 16.75 -17.34 4.18
N LEU A 24 16.75 -16.71 5.35
CA LEU A 24 15.96 -15.49 5.66
C LEU A 24 16.16 -14.43 4.57
N SER A 25 17.37 -14.31 4.04
CA SER A 25 17.70 -13.38 2.95
C SER A 25 16.93 -13.68 1.67
N ILE A 26 16.76 -14.96 1.31
CA ILE A 26 15.99 -15.38 0.12
C ILE A 26 14.51 -15.03 0.30
N ASN A 27 13.95 -15.28 1.48
CA ASN A 27 12.55 -14.94 1.77
C ASN A 27 12.29 -13.44 1.69
N VAL A 28 13.22 -12.61 2.18
CA VAL A 28 13.13 -11.14 2.07
C VAL A 28 13.17 -10.70 0.61
N ILE A 29 14.12 -11.23 -0.19
CA ILE A 29 14.24 -10.90 -1.62
C ILE A 29 12.96 -11.31 -2.38
N LEU A 30 12.42 -12.49 -2.13
CA LEU A 30 11.19 -12.97 -2.76
C LEU A 30 9.98 -12.10 -2.42
N ASN A 31 9.86 -11.68 -1.16
CA ASN A 31 8.78 -10.80 -0.75
C ASN A 31 8.91 -9.38 -1.35
N MET A 32 10.14 -8.85 -1.45
CA MET A 32 10.41 -7.58 -2.16
C MET A 32 10.06 -7.70 -3.65
N PHE A 33 10.44 -8.80 -4.29
CA PHE A 33 10.12 -9.05 -5.70
C PHE A 33 8.61 -9.16 -5.92
N ARG A 34 7.89 -9.86 -5.05
CA ARG A 34 6.42 -9.91 -5.07
C ARG A 34 5.81 -8.50 -4.95
N THR A 35 6.30 -7.71 -4.01
CA THR A 35 5.81 -6.33 -3.79
C THR A 35 6.06 -5.47 -5.03
N PHE A 36 7.24 -5.57 -5.63
CA PHE A 36 7.57 -4.88 -6.88
C PHE A 36 6.62 -5.30 -8.02
N MET A 37 6.39 -6.60 -8.19
CA MET A 37 5.48 -7.09 -9.23
C MET A 37 4.03 -6.65 -9.01
N ASN A 38 3.57 -6.57 -7.77
CA ASN A 38 2.25 -6.03 -7.44
C ASN A 38 2.10 -4.54 -7.81
N MET A 39 3.20 -3.79 -7.85
CA MET A 39 3.21 -2.39 -8.32
C MET A 39 3.34 -2.32 -9.85
N ALA A 40 4.16 -3.18 -10.46
CA ALA A 40 4.39 -3.20 -11.90
C ALA A 40 3.15 -3.68 -12.68
N PHE A 41 2.40 -4.64 -12.14
CA PHE A 41 1.19 -5.16 -12.77
C PHE A 41 0.18 -4.06 -13.14
N PRO A 42 -0.25 -3.16 -12.23
CA PRO A 42 -1.13 -2.06 -12.58
C PRO A 42 -0.52 -1.07 -13.60
N LEU A 43 0.78 -0.82 -13.54
CA LEU A 43 1.45 0.08 -14.49
C LEU A 43 1.36 -0.42 -15.93
N ILE A 44 1.35 -1.74 -16.13
CA ILE A 44 1.23 -2.37 -17.45
C ILE A 44 -0.24 -2.42 -17.88
N THR A 45 -1.15 -2.77 -16.96
CA THR A 45 -2.54 -3.03 -17.29
C THR A 45 -3.39 -1.75 -17.36
N TYR A 46 -3.09 -0.77 -16.53
CA TYR A 46 -3.89 0.43 -16.40
C TYR A 46 -3.97 1.26 -17.69
N PRO A 47 -2.84 1.51 -18.43
CA PRO A 47 -2.90 2.23 -19.69
C PRO A 47 -3.79 1.58 -20.76
N TYR A 48 -3.91 0.27 -20.73
CA TYR A 48 -4.81 -0.47 -21.63
C TYR A 48 -6.25 -0.36 -21.17
N VAL A 49 -6.51 -0.66 -19.92
CA VAL A 49 -7.86 -0.75 -19.34
C VAL A 49 -8.57 0.59 -19.37
N THR A 50 -7.89 1.68 -19.05
CA THR A 50 -8.46 3.05 -19.07
C THR A 50 -8.96 3.44 -20.47
N ARG A 51 -8.20 3.09 -21.51
CA ARG A 51 -8.57 3.41 -22.90
C ARG A 51 -9.65 2.51 -23.47
N VAL A 52 -9.74 1.25 -22.99
CA VAL A 52 -10.70 0.27 -23.52
C VAL A 52 -12.04 0.37 -22.81
N LEU A 53 -12.07 0.56 -21.50
CA LEU A 53 -13.31 0.62 -20.72
C LEU A 53 -13.93 2.02 -20.65
N GLY A 54 -13.12 3.07 -20.80
CA GLY A 54 -13.55 4.45 -20.60
C GLY A 54 -13.73 4.83 -19.12
N VAL A 55 -14.00 6.12 -18.90
CA VAL A 55 -14.03 6.73 -17.57
C VAL A 55 -15.15 6.17 -16.69
N GLU A 56 -16.38 6.12 -17.20
CA GLU A 56 -17.55 5.70 -16.43
C GLU A 56 -17.48 4.23 -16.00
N ASN A 57 -17.08 3.33 -16.89
CA ASN A 57 -16.97 1.91 -16.56
C ASN A 57 -15.85 1.64 -15.55
N LEU A 58 -14.73 2.37 -15.67
CA LEU A 58 -13.69 2.32 -14.65
C LEU A 58 -14.20 2.86 -13.31
N GLY A 59 -15.02 3.90 -13.33
CA GLY A 59 -15.69 4.44 -12.14
C GLY A 59 -16.62 3.42 -11.50
N LYS A 60 -17.50 2.77 -12.26
CA LYS A 60 -18.39 1.69 -11.77
C LYS A 60 -17.59 0.55 -11.13
N TYR A 61 -16.50 0.15 -11.79
CA TYR A 61 -15.62 -0.89 -11.24
C TYR A 61 -15.02 -0.48 -9.90
N ASN A 62 -14.45 0.73 -9.78
CA ASN A 62 -13.79 1.21 -8.57
C ASN A 62 -14.80 1.48 -7.45
N PHE A 63 -15.98 1.99 -7.75
CA PHE A 63 -17.07 2.15 -6.79
C PHE A 63 -17.49 0.78 -6.20
N ALA A 64 -17.77 -0.21 -7.05
CA ALA A 64 -18.07 -1.57 -6.60
C ALA A 64 -16.92 -2.17 -5.78
N SER A 65 -15.66 -1.93 -6.19
CA SER A 65 -14.46 -2.39 -5.46
C SER A 65 -14.35 -1.76 -4.06
N SER A 66 -14.74 -0.50 -3.90
CA SER A 66 -14.73 0.16 -2.59
C SER A 66 -15.75 -0.48 -1.63
N ILE A 67 -16.93 -0.85 -2.11
CA ILE A 67 -17.94 -1.59 -1.34
C ILE A 67 -17.42 -2.98 -0.95
N ILE A 68 -16.83 -3.70 -1.90
CA ILE A 68 -16.21 -5.01 -1.63
C ILE A 68 -15.06 -4.88 -0.63
N GLY A 69 -14.34 -3.77 -0.60
CA GLY A 69 -13.32 -3.48 0.40
C GLY A 69 -13.87 -3.54 1.84
N TYR A 70 -15.03 -2.94 2.10
CA TYR A 70 -15.68 -3.02 3.42
C TYR A 70 -16.20 -4.43 3.73
N LEU A 71 -16.77 -5.11 2.74
CA LEU A 71 -17.23 -6.49 2.91
C LEU A 71 -16.06 -7.45 3.18
N THR A 72 -14.93 -7.23 2.52
CA THR A 72 -13.68 -7.98 2.75
C THR A 72 -13.16 -7.78 4.17
N LEU A 73 -13.23 -6.56 4.70
CA LEU A 73 -12.88 -6.29 6.09
C LEU A 73 -13.72 -7.11 7.07
N ILE A 74 -15.05 -7.16 6.85
CA ILE A 74 -15.98 -7.94 7.69
C ILE A 74 -15.68 -9.44 7.56
N SER A 75 -15.47 -9.93 6.33
CA SER A 75 -15.13 -11.33 6.05
C SER A 75 -13.80 -11.73 6.71
N ALA A 76 -12.77 -10.91 6.58
CA ALA A 76 -11.45 -11.18 7.15
C ALA A 76 -11.41 -11.07 8.68
N PHE A 77 -12.25 -10.25 9.30
CA PHE A 77 -12.46 -10.06 10.74
C PHE A 77 -11.18 -10.01 11.60
N GLY A 78 -10.09 -9.47 11.04
CA GLY A 78 -8.78 -9.40 11.70
C GLY A 78 -8.05 -10.76 11.80
N ILE A 79 -8.58 -11.84 11.19
CA ILE A 79 -8.03 -13.20 11.28
C ILE A 79 -6.60 -13.26 10.80
N SER A 80 -6.25 -12.65 9.66
CA SER A 80 -4.91 -12.75 9.09
C SER A 80 -3.83 -12.29 10.06
N SER A 81 -3.98 -11.12 10.65
CA SER A 81 -2.99 -10.55 11.58
C SER A 81 -2.89 -11.34 12.89
N TYR A 82 -4.05 -11.73 13.44
CA TYR A 82 -4.11 -12.54 14.65
C TYR A 82 -3.51 -13.93 14.43
N ALA A 83 -3.89 -14.58 13.32
CA ALA A 83 -3.49 -15.95 13.03
C ALA A 83 -2.00 -16.08 12.69
N ILE A 84 -1.38 -15.10 12.04
CA ILE A 84 0.07 -15.07 11.84
C ILE A 84 0.79 -15.01 13.19
N ARG A 85 0.35 -14.11 14.08
CA ARG A 85 0.98 -13.93 15.39
C ARG A 85 0.84 -15.16 16.29
N GLU A 86 -0.35 -15.70 16.39
CA GLU A 86 -0.63 -16.84 17.29
C GLU A 86 -0.22 -18.17 16.65
N GLY A 87 -0.41 -18.36 15.34
CA GLY A 87 0.03 -19.52 14.61
C GLY A 87 1.54 -19.75 14.69
N ALA A 88 2.33 -18.68 14.61
CA ALA A 88 3.77 -18.76 14.78
C ALA A 88 4.18 -19.30 16.17
N ARG A 89 3.41 -19.00 17.23
CA ARG A 89 3.63 -19.53 18.59
C ARG A 89 3.26 -20.99 18.70
N LEU A 90 2.24 -21.43 17.95
CA LEU A 90 1.71 -22.80 18.03
C LEU A 90 2.41 -23.77 17.06
N ARG A 91 3.25 -23.29 16.16
CA ARG A 91 3.94 -24.06 15.09
C ARG A 91 4.64 -25.33 15.60
N ASN A 92 5.12 -25.33 16.84
CA ASN A 92 5.83 -26.48 17.43
C ASN A 92 4.90 -27.57 17.98
N SER A 93 3.60 -27.34 18.04
CA SER A 93 2.59 -28.29 18.55
C SER A 93 1.52 -28.55 17.50
N ARG A 94 1.73 -29.57 16.67
CA ARG A 94 0.86 -29.91 15.52
C ARG A 94 -0.62 -30.08 15.89
N GLU A 95 -0.89 -30.62 17.06
CA GLU A 95 -2.26 -30.82 17.53
C GLU A 95 -2.95 -29.49 17.86
N ARG A 96 -2.29 -28.63 18.65
CA ARG A 96 -2.80 -27.29 19.02
C ARG A 96 -2.93 -26.39 17.80
N GLU A 97 -1.97 -26.46 16.88
CA GLU A 97 -2.01 -25.74 15.63
C GLU A 97 -3.22 -26.17 14.77
N ASN A 98 -3.47 -27.49 14.62
CA ASN A 98 -4.62 -27.99 13.88
C ASN A 98 -5.96 -27.48 14.47
N VAL A 99 -6.09 -27.51 15.80
CA VAL A 99 -7.28 -26.99 16.49
C VAL A 99 -7.45 -25.51 16.21
N PHE A 100 -6.40 -24.72 16.36
CA PHE A 100 -6.40 -23.28 16.13
C PHE A 100 -6.75 -22.92 14.68
N VAL A 101 -6.11 -23.57 13.69
CA VAL A 101 -6.39 -23.33 12.27
C VAL A 101 -7.85 -23.64 11.93
N ASN A 102 -8.39 -24.75 12.45
CA ASN A 102 -9.79 -25.13 12.22
C ASN A 102 -10.77 -24.12 12.86
N GLN A 103 -10.44 -23.59 14.04
CA GLN A 103 -11.24 -22.54 14.68
C GLN A 103 -11.19 -21.24 13.86
N MET A 104 -10.02 -20.80 13.42
CA MET A 104 -9.88 -19.60 12.58
C MET A 104 -10.58 -19.75 11.22
N PHE A 105 -10.49 -20.93 10.60
CA PHE A 105 -11.19 -21.24 9.35
C PHE A 105 -12.70 -21.18 9.54
N THR A 106 -13.21 -21.75 10.65
CA THR A 106 -14.66 -21.75 10.95
C THR A 106 -15.16 -20.33 11.22
N ILE A 107 -14.42 -19.52 12.00
CA ILE A 107 -14.76 -18.11 12.23
C ILE A 107 -14.77 -17.36 10.89
N GLY A 108 -13.76 -17.55 10.04
CA GLY A 108 -13.68 -16.92 8.73
C GLY A 108 -14.85 -17.28 7.80
N MET A 109 -15.30 -18.53 7.83
CA MET A 109 -16.50 -18.93 7.07
C MET A 109 -17.77 -18.27 7.58
N ILE A 110 -17.94 -18.16 8.91
CA ILE A 110 -19.09 -17.49 9.53
C ILE A 110 -19.10 -16.00 9.20
N THR A 111 -17.94 -15.31 9.34
CA THR A 111 -17.86 -13.88 9.03
C THR A 111 -18.00 -13.61 7.53
N THR A 112 -17.57 -14.52 6.67
CA THR A 112 -17.81 -14.46 5.23
C THR A 112 -19.30 -14.61 4.91
N LEU A 113 -19.98 -15.55 5.53
CA LEU A 113 -21.44 -15.69 5.38
C LEU A 113 -22.17 -14.41 5.82
N LEU A 114 -21.77 -13.82 6.95
CA LEU A 114 -22.30 -12.54 7.41
C LEU A 114 -22.06 -11.44 6.37
N SER A 115 -20.87 -11.39 5.77
CA SER A 115 -20.55 -10.41 4.70
C SER A 115 -21.46 -10.60 3.48
N TYR A 116 -21.79 -11.84 3.10
CA TYR A 116 -22.73 -12.10 2.02
C TYR A 116 -24.16 -11.67 2.35
N VAL A 117 -24.61 -11.88 3.58
CA VAL A 117 -25.93 -11.40 4.03
C VAL A 117 -25.99 -9.88 3.93
N ILE A 118 -24.96 -9.18 4.43
CA ILE A 118 -24.85 -7.71 4.33
C ILE A 118 -24.81 -7.28 2.86
N MET A 119 -24.05 -7.97 2.02
CA MET A 119 -23.97 -7.69 0.58
C MET A 119 -25.33 -7.75 -0.10
N ILE A 120 -26.12 -8.79 0.19
CA ILE A 120 -27.47 -8.96 -0.39
C ILE A 120 -28.37 -7.79 0.01
N VAL A 121 -28.32 -7.38 1.28
CA VAL A 121 -29.08 -6.22 1.77
C VAL A 121 -28.64 -4.94 1.08
N LEU A 122 -27.31 -4.71 0.95
CA LEU A 122 -26.78 -3.53 0.26
C LEU A 122 -27.17 -3.50 -1.22
N CYS A 123 -27.11 -4.64 -1.93
CA CYS A 123 -27.49 -4.73 -3.34
C CYS A 123 -29.01 -4.48 -3.58
N GLY A 124 -29.84 -4.58 -2.52
CA GLY A 124 -31.25 -4.18 -2.57
C GLY A 124 -31.49 -2.67 -2.44
N MET A 125 -30.47 -1.88 -2.06
CA MET A 125 -30.60 -0.42 -1.95
C MET A 125 -30.57 0.23 -3.34
N ARG A 126 -31.49 1.16 -3.60
CA ARG A 126 -31.64 1.86 -4.89
C ARG A 126 -30.36 2.42 -5.48
N ASN A 127 -29.48 2.96 -4.63
CA ASN A 127 -28.23 3.59 -5.07
C ASN A 127 -27.13 2.57 -5.40
N ILE A 128 -27.25 1.31 -4.95
CA ILE A 128 -26.24 0.27 -5.14
C ILE A 128 -26.71 -0.77 -6.15
N GLU A 129 -28.02 -0.91 -6.35
CA GLU A 129 -28.61 -1.87 -7.27
C GLU A 129 -27.98 -1.85 -8.68
N PRO A 130 -27.67 -0.71 -9.30
CA PRO A 130 -27.04 -0.68 -10.63
C PRO A 130 -25.71 -1.42 -10.71
N TYR A 131 -25.02 -1.57 -9.58
CA TYR A 131 -23.69 -2.19 -9.49
C TYR A 131 -23.74 -3.65 -9.04
N LYS A 132 -24.93 -4.24 -8.80
CA LYS A 132 -25.10 -5.57 -8.21
C LYS A 132 -24.31 -6.67 -8.91
N TYR A 133 -24.28 -6.68 -10.24
CA TYR A 133 -23.52 -7.70 -11.00
C TYR A 133 -22.01 -7.56 -10.82
N LEU A 134 -21.49 -6.34 -10.78
CA LEU A 134 -20.07 -6.08 -10.46
C LEU A 134 -19.72 -6.53 -9.04
N ILE A 135 -20.61 -6.20 -8.08
CA ILE A 135 -20.45 -6.60 -6.67
C ILE A 135 -20.49 -8.12 -6.56
N TYR A 136 -21.41 -8.83 -7.26
CA TYR A 136 -21.45 -10.29 -7.26
C TYR A 136 -20.19 -10.92 -7.82
N ILE A 137 -19.66 -10.42 -8.94
CA ILE A 137 -18.40 -10.92 -9.50
C ILE A 137 -17.25 -10.69 -8.53
N GLN A 138 -17.12 -9.47 -8.01
CA GLN A 138 -16.02 -9.11 -7.10
C GLN A 138 -16.15 -9.80 -5.73
N SER A 139 -17.37 -10.18 -5.30
CA SER A 139 -17.61 -10.87 -4.03
C SER A 139 -16.99 -12.27 -3.97
N LEU A 140 -16.63 -12.87 -5.10
CA LEU A 140 -15.86 -14.10 -5.13
C LEU A 140 -14.53 -13.98 -4.35
N SER A 141 -14.01 -12.74 -4.20
CA SER A 141 -12.85 -12.45 -3.37
C SER A 141 -13.08 -12.73 -1.89
N LEU A 142 -14.30 -12.59 -1.38
CA LEU A 142 -14.67 -12.87 0.01
C LEU A 142 -14.48 -14.36 0.34
N ILE A 143 -15.05 -15.23 -0.51
CA ILE A 143 -14.88 -16.68 -0.37
C ILE A 143 -13.41 -17.05 -0.53
N GLY A 144 -12.75 -16.47 -1.53
CA GLY A 144 -11.34 -16.72 -1.77
C GLY A 144 -10.48 -16.43 -0.54
N ASN A 145 -10.67 -15.29 0.11
CA ASN A 145 -9.94 -14.93 1.33
C ASN A 145 -10.19 -15.92 2.48
N ALA A 146 -11.43 -16.36 2.68
CA ALA A 146 -11.77 -17.32 3.74
C ALA A 146 -11.18 -18.72 3.49
N VAL A 147 -11.28 -19.20 2.24
CA VAL A 147 -10.80 -20.54 1.86
C VAL A 147 -9.28 -20.54 1.67
N GLY A 148 -8.70 -19.44 1.20
CA GLY A 148 -7.30 -19.38 0.79
C GLY A 148 -6.27 -19.53 1.91
N ILE A 149 -6.62 -19.21 3.15
CA ILE A 149 -5.79 -19.36 4.35
C ILE A 149 -4.31 -18.90 4.10
N GLU A 150 -4.13 -17.80 3.37
CA GLU A 150 -2.78 -17.34 2.96
C GLU A 150 -1.87 -17.05 4.16
N TRP A 151 -2.47 -16.65 5.28
CA TRP A 151 -1.74 -16.42 6.53
C TRP A 151 -0.97 -17.65 7.02
N LEU A 152 -1.44 -18.88 6.72
CA LEU A 152 -0.76 -20.10 7.10
C LEU A 152 0.59 -20.25 6.38
N ASN A 153 0.65 -19.91 5.09
CA ASN A 153 1.91 -19.88 4.35
C ASN A 153 2.90 -18.87 4.94
N SER A 154 2.40 -17.74 5.47
CA SER A 154 3.23 -16.76 6.18
C SER A 154 3.74 -17.29 7.51
N VAL A 155 2.94 -18.07 8.26
CA VAL A 155 3.38 -18.76 9.50
C VAL A 155 4.53 -19.74 9.21
N TYR A 156 4.49 -20.43 8.06
CA TYR A 156 5.54 -21.37 7.64
C TYR A 156 6.65 -20.72 6.81
N GLU A 157 6.62 -19.37 6.64
CA GLU A 157 7.62 -18.60 5.88
C GLU A 157 7.80 -19.11 4.43
N ASP A 158 6.73 -19.69 3.81
CA ASP A 158 6.80 -20.22 2.45
C ASP A 158 6.54 -19.13 1.41
N PHE A 159 7.35 -18.05 1.48
CA PHE A 159 7.24 -16.88 0.60
C PHE A 159 7.53 -17.20 -0.86
N ALA A 160 8.33 -18.23 -1.14
CA ALA A 160 8.60 -18.66 -2.51
C ALA A 160 7.31 -19.15 -3.20
N TYR A 161 6.53 -19.99 -2.52
CA TYR A 161 5.25 -20.45 -3.03
C TYR A 161 4.28 -19.30 -3.25
N ILE A 162 4.15 -18.41 -2.27
CA ILE A 162 3.26 -17.24 -2.38
C ILE A 162 3.65 -16.38 -3.59
N THR A 163 4.96 -16.13 -3.79
CA THR A 163 5.49 -15.30 -4.88
C THR A 163 5.23 -15.92 -6.23
N ILE A 164 5.65 -17.18 -6.44
CA ILE A 164 5.51 -17.87 -7.73
C ILE A 164 4.03 -17.95 -8.13
N ARG A 165 3.18 -18.37 -7.21
CA ARG A 165 1.75 -18.45 -7.43
C ARG A 165 1.15 -17.08 -7.84
N SER A 166 1.47 -16.02 -7.09
CA SER A 166 0.96 -14.67 -7.40
C SER A 166 1.37 -14.23 -8.80
N LEU A 167 2.63 -14.49 -9.19
CA LEU A 167 3.14 -14.14 -10.52
C LEU A 167 2.41 -14.91 -11.63
N VAL A 168 2.19 -16.21 -11.44
CA VAL A 168 1.47 -17.03 -12.43
C VAL A 168 0.07 -16.46 -12.68
N PHE A 169 -0.69 -16.17 -11.63
CA PHE A 169 -2.04 -15.61 -11.78
C PHE A 169 -2.04 -14.18 -12.32
N GLN A 170 -1.05 -13.36 -11.99
CA GLN A 170 -0.91 -12.01 -12.54
C GLN A 170 -0.59 -12.06 -14.04
N ILE A 171 0.36 -12.90 -14.47
CA ILE A 171 0.69 -13.05 -15.89
C ILE A 171 -0.51 -13.61 -16.67
N LEU A 172 -1.18 -14.64 -16.13
CA LEU A 172 -2.40 -15.18 -16.72
C LEU A 172 -3.46 -14.10 -16.88
N SER A 173 -3.66 -13.25 -15.87
CA SER A 173 -4.63 -12.16 -15.92
C SER A 173 -4.28 -11.09 -16.95
N ILE A 174 -3.00 -10.78 -17.15
CA ILE A 174 -2.56 -9.88 -18.24
C ILE A 174 -2.95 -10.49 -19.60
N ILE A 175 -2.64 -11.76 -19.83
CA ILE A 175 -2.94 -12.45 -21.08
C ILE A 175 -4.45 -12.46 -21.35
N LEU A 176 -5.25 -12.84 -20.34
CA LEU A 176 -6.71 -12.87 -20.45
C LEU A 176 -7.30 -11.47 -20.68
N MET A 177 -6.73 -10.45 -20.05
CA MET A 177 -7.17 -9.06 -20.20
C MET A 177 -6.98 -8.61 -21.65
N PHE A 178 -5.80 -8.78 -22.25
CA PHE A 178 -5.56 -8.42 -23.64
C PHE A 178 -6.35 -9.29 -24.64
N ALA A 179 -6.67 -10.54 -24.27
CA ALA A 179 -7.44 -11.43 -25.13
C ALA A 179 -8.95 -11.10 -25.16
N PHE A 180 -9.53 -10.79 -24.01
CA PHE A 180 -10.99 -10.74 -23.83
C PHE A 180 -11.57 -9.34 -23.56
N VAL A 181 -10.81 -8.39 -23.01
CA VAL A 181 -11.28 -7.03 -22.74
C VAL A 181 -10.94 -6.13 -23.93
N LYS A 182 -11.80 -6.05 -24.93
CA LYS A 182 -11.54 -5.33 -26.19
C LYS A 182 -12.45 -4.11 -26.43
N SER A 183 -13.46 -3.92 -25.60
CA SER A 183 -14.42 -2.83 -25.71
C SER A 183 -14.99 -2.44 -24.36
N GLU A 184 -15.73 -1.36 -24.31
CA GLU A 184 -16.42 -0.88 -23.09
C GLU A 184 -17.36 -1.93 -22.47
N ASN A 185 -17.96 -2.79 -23.31
CA ASN A 185 -18.80 -3.90 -22.87
C ASN A 185 -18.03 -4.99 -22.08
N GLY A 186 -16.70 -4.95 -22.11
CA GLY A 186 -15.82 -5.87 -21.39
C GLY A 186 -15.72 -5.65 -19.88
N LEU A 187 -16.48 -4.72 -19.29
CA LEU A 187 -16.42 -4.37 -17.85
C LEU A 187 -16.54 -5.58 -16.91
N TYR A 188 -17.53 -6.44 -17.13
CA TYR A 188 -17.75 -7.63 -16.28
C TYR A 188 -16.64 -8.68 -16.46
N VAL A 189 -16.14 -8.82 -17.69
CA VAL A 189 -15.00 -9.70 -17.98
C VAL A 189 -13.74 -9.18 -17.30
N TYR A 190 -13.50 -7.87 -17.35
CA TYR A 190 -12.41 -7.22 -16.64
C TYR A 190 -12.51 -7.46 -15.13
N ALA A 191 -13.70 -7.24 -14.53
CA ALA A 191 -13.92 -7.49 -13.11
C ALA A 191 -13.62 -8.94 -12.74
N PHE A 192 -14.05 -9.91 -13.54
CA PHE A 192 -13.78 -11.33 -13.33
C PHE A 192 -12.28 -11.65 -13.43
N ILE A 193 -11.57 -11.10 -14.41
CA ILE A 193 -10.12 -11.29 -14.56
C ILE A 193 -9.36 -10.71 -13.36
N CYS A 194 -9.75 -9.54 -12.87
CA CYS A 194 -9.14 -8.95 -11.68
C CYS A 194 -9.37 -9.82 -10.42
N VAL A 195 -10.56 -10.39 -10.27
CA VAL A 195 -10.85 -11.38 -9.22
C VAL A 195 -9.99 -12.61 -9.39
N LEU A 196 -9.85 -13.14 -10.60
CA LEU A 196 -9.02 -14.31 -10.88
C LEU A 196 -7.54 -14.03 -10.54
N ALA A 197 -7.03 -12.84 -10.83
CA ALA A 197 -5.67 -12.41 -10.45
C ALA A 197 -5.42 -12.51 -8.95
N GLY A 198 -6.41 -12.09 -8.14
CA GLY A 198 -6.33 -12.12 -6.68
C GLY A 198 -6.68 -13.49 -6.08
N VAL A 199 -7.81 -14.03 -6.50
CA VAL A 199 -8.48 -15.19 -5.87
C VAL A 199 -8.09 -16.52 -6.47
N GLY A 200 -7.72 -16.58 -7.76
CA GLY A 200 -7.37 -17.83 -8.42
C GLY A 200 -6.30 -18.63 -7.70
N GLY A 201 -5.39 -17.92 -7.04
CA GLY A 201 -4.38 -18.54 -6.19
C GLY A 201 -4.88 -19.11 -4.88
N TYR A 202 -6.08 -18.76 -4.38
CA TYR A 202 -6.55 -19.23 -3.08
C TYR A 202 -6.94 -20.73 -3.09
N VAL A 203 -7.44 -21.22 -4.20
CA VAL A 203 -7.67 -22.67 -4.36
C VAL A 203 -6.34 -23.42 -4.26
N CYS A 204 -5.29 -22.89 -4.91
CA CYS A 204 -3.95 -23.45 -4.80
C CYS A 204 -3.42 -23.40 -3.37
N ASN A 205 -3.71 -22.32 -2.62
CA ASN A 205 -3.34 -22.20 -1.21
C ASN A 205 -4.04 -23.26 -0.35
N TYR A 206 -5.35 -23.46 -0.53
CA TYR A 206 -6.08 -24.47 0.20
C TYR A 206 -5.50 -25.88 -0.04
N LEU A 207 -5.16 -26.20 -1.29
CA LEU A 207 -4.52 -27.47 -1.62
C LEU A 207 -3.12 -27.58 -0.99
N HIS A 208 -2.34 -26.50 -1.02
CA HIS A 208 -1.00 -26.46 -0.45
C HIS A 208 -1.02 -26.53 1.10
N SER A 209 -2.02 -25.94 1.74
CA SER A 209 -2.18 -25.96 3.20
C SER A 209 -2.32 -27.37 3.79
N LYS A 210 -2.82 -28.34 3.00
CA LYS A 210 -2.92 -29.75 3.40
C LYS A 210 -1.56 -30.38 3.75
N LYS A 211 -0.47 -29.79 3.27
CA LYS A 211 0.91 -30.19 3.63
C LYS A 211 1.21 -29.92 5.10
N TYR A 212 0.62 -28.87 5.66
CA TYR A 212 0.89 -28.41 7.02
C TYR A 212 -0.19 -28.88 7.98
N VAL A 213 -1.46 -28.65 7.65
CA VAL A 213 -2.61 -28.81 8.54
C VAL A 213 -3.79 -29.41 7.79
N ARG A 214 -4.61 -30.19 8.48
CA ARG A 214 -5.91 -30.67 7.94
C ARG A 214 -6.98 -29.65 8.26
N VAL A 215 -7.34 -28.82 7.29
CA VAL A 215 -8.35 -27.77 7.43
C VAL A 215 -9.76 -28.37 7.38
N ARG A 216 -10.56 -28.14 8.42
CA ARG A 216 -11.94 -28.62 8.54
C ARG A 216 -12.78 -27.62 9.34
N LEU A 217 -14.07 -27.57 9.07
CA LEU A 217 -15.01 -26.88 9.93
C LEU A 217 -15.12 -27.62 11.29
N THR A 218 -15.12 -26.87 12.37
CA THR A 218 -15.25 -27.39 13.73
C THR A 218 -16.42 -26.75 14.45
N LYS A 219 -17.14 -27.57 15.24
CA LYS A 219 -18.18 -27.06 16.14
C LYS A 219 -17.62 -26.49 17.43
N ASN A 220 -16.42 -26.91 17.82
CA ASN A 220 -15.75 -26.47 19.06
C ASN A 220 -14.91 -25.20 18.79
N VAL A 221 -15.60 -24.08 18.70
CA VAL A 221 -14.95 -22.77 18.54
C VAL A 221 -14.90 -22.09 19.90
N GLU A 222 -13.69 -21.90 20.46
CA GLU A 222 -13.45 -21.11 21.68
C GLU A 222 -13.59 -19.62 21.43
N LEU A 223 -14.79 -19.18 20.99
CA LEU A 223 -15.02 -17.81 20.53
C LEU A 223 -14.61 -16.76 21.58
N LYS A 224 -14.89 -16.98 22.85
CA LYS A 224 -14.53 -16.05 23.94
C LYS A 224 -13.03 -15.79 24.02
N LYS A 225 -12.21 -16.79 23.73
CA LYS A 225 -10.74 -16.70 23.74
C LYS A 225 -10.22 -15.87 22.56
N HIS A 226 -10.83 -16.03 21.37
CA HIS A 226 -10.36 -15.42 20.15
C HIS A 226 -11.01 -14.06 19.87
N LEU A 227 -12.22 -13.79 20.38
CA LEU A 227 -12.99 -12.60 20.04
C LEU A 227 -12.27 -11.29 20.38
N ARG A 228 -11.69 -11.17 21.57
CA ARG A 228 -11.01 -9.94 21.99
C ARG A 228 -9.79 -9.60 21.11
N PRO A 229 -8.86 -10.52 20.79
CA PRO A 229 -7.78 -10.24 19.86
C PRO A 229 -8.27 -9.97 18.42
N LEU A 230 -9.28 -10.71 17.94
CA LEU A 230 -9.85 -10.52 16.61
C LEU A 230 -10.47 -9.13 16.46
N LEU A 231 -11.27 -8.69 17.45
CA LEU A 231 -11.86 -7.36 17.47
C LEU A 231 -10.78 -6.26 17.46
N PHE A 232 -9.70 -6.44 18.21
CA PHE A 232 -8.59 -5.49 18.19
C PHE A 232 -8.02 -5.30 16.78
N PHE A 233 -7.72 -6.39 16.08
CA PHE A 233 -7.22 -6.31 14.70
C PHE A 233 -8.30 -5.87 13.71
N PHE A 234 -9.55 -6.25 13.93
CA PHE A 234 -10.68 -5.80 13.11
C PHE A 234 -10.82 -4.27 13.16
N PHE A 235 -10.87 -3.66 14.35
CA PHE A 235 -10.98 -2.21 14.49
C PHE A 235 -9.75 -1.47 13.97
N SER A 236 -8.55 -2.03 14.12
CA SER A 236 -7.34 -1.48 13.54
C SER A 236 -7.41 -1.46 12.00
N ASN A 237 -7.87 -2.57 11.39
CA ASN A 237 -8.04 -2.64 9.94
C ASN A 237 -9.24 -1.81 9.43
N LEU A 238 -10.29 -1.64 10.26
CA LEU A 238 -11.48 -0.85 9.93
C LEU A 238 -11.10 0.59 9.61
N THR A 239 -10.29 1.20 10.45
CA THR A 239 -9.83 2.59 10.27
C THR A 239 -9.09 2.77 8.95
N THR A 240 -8.16 1.85 8.67
CA THR A 240 -7.39 1.86 7.42
C THR A 240 -8.30 1.64 6.21
N THR A 241 -9.27 0.71 6.30
CA THR A 241 -10.20 0.42 5.21
C THR A 241 -11.11 1.60 4.92
N ILE A 242 -11.62 2.27 5.96
CA ILE A 242 -12.41 3.51 5.79
C ILE A 242 -11.55 4.57 5.09
N PHE A 243 -10.35 4.83 5.59
CA PHE A 243 -9.45 5.82 5.01
C PHE A 243 -9.16 5.58 3.52
N VAL A 244 -8.95 4.32 3.13
CA VAL A 244 -8.59 3.96 1.73
C VAL A 244 -9.79 3.98 0.79
N ASN A 245 -10.97 3.58 1.26
CA ASN A 245 -12.14 3.36 0.38
C ASN A 245 -13.20 4.46 0.45
N SER A 246 -13.21 5.30 1.53
CA SER A 246 -14.25 6.31 1.73
C SER A 246 -14.34 7.31 0.58
N ASP A 247 -13.21 7.77 0.07
CA ASP A 247 -13.16 8.74 -1.02
C ASP A 247 -13.90 8.23 -2.26
N GLN A 248 -13.62 6.99 -2.70
CA GLN A 248 -14.25 6.40 -3.88
C GLN A 248 -15.72 6.09 -3.64
N THR A 249 -16.07 5.58 -2.46
CA THR A 249 -17.47 5.29 -2.12
C THR A 249 -18.30 6.56 -2.05
N MET A 250 -17.80 7.59 -1.35
CA MET A 250 -18.52 8.86 -1.19
C MET A 250 -18.58 9.63 -2.52
N LEU A 251 -17.53 9.58 -3.31
CA LEU A 251 -17.52 10.19 -4.64
C LEU A 251 -18.55 9.55 -5.56
N GLY A 252 -18.67 8.22 -5.55
CA GLY A 252 -19.69 7.51 -6.33
C GLY A 252 -21.11 7.82 -5.88
N LEU A 253 -21.37 7.89 -4.57
CA LEU A 253 -22.68 8.20 -4.02
C LEU A 253 -23.09 9.67 -4.22
N LEU A 254 -22.15 10.61 -4.17
CA LEU A 254 -22.42 12.05 -4.15
C LEU A 254 -22.22 12.74 -5.51
N SER A 255 -21.35 12.20 -6.37
CA SER A 255 -20.95 12.87 -7.63
C SER A 255 -21.02 11.97 -8.86
N GLY A 256 -21.17 10.65 -8.70
CA GLY A 256 -21.36 9.68 -9.77
C GLY A 256 -20.07 9.05 -10.31
N ASP A 257 -20.24 8.06 -11.18
CA ASP A 257 -19.19 7.14 -11.66
C ASP A 257 -18.08 7.84 -12.42
N TYR A 258 -18.41 8.84 -13.23
CA TYR A 258 -17.44 9.61 -14.00
C TYR A 258 -16.33 10.15 -13.10
N TYR A 259 -16.69 10.81 -11.98
CA TYR A 259 -15.70 11.39 -11.06
C TYR A 259 -14.93 10.32 -10.26
N VAL A 260 -15.54 9.15 -9.99
CA VAL A 260 -14.82 8.01 -9.43
C VAL A 260 -13.75 7.51 -10.41
N GLY A 261 -14.08 7.40 -11.70
CA GLY A 261 -13.15 6.99 -12.75
C GLY A 261 -11.97 7.97 -12.89
N ILE A 262 -12.25 9.26 -12.94
CA ILE A 262 -11.24 10.32 -12.96
C ILE A 262 -10.31 10.23 -11.73
N TYR A 263 -10.89 10.14 -10.52
CA TYR A 263 -10.15 10.09 -9.27
C TYR A 263 -9.31 8.81 -9.12
N ALA A 264 -9.82 7.69 -9.61
CA ALA A 264 -9.15 6.39 -9.50
C ALA A 264 -7.77 6.38 -10.18
N VAL A 265 -7.61 7.09 -11.30
CA VAL A 265 -6.31 7.25 -11.97
C VAL A 265 -5.33 8.02 -11.10
N ALA A 266 -5.74 9.16 -10.56
CA ALA A 266 -4.90 10.01 -9.70
C ALA A 266 -4.48 9.26 -8.42
N VAL A 267 -5.42 8.57 -7.75
CA VAL A 267 -5.14 7.75 -6.56
C VAL A 267 -4.22 6.58 -6.89
N LYS A 268 -4.36 5.97 -8.07
CA LYS A 268 -3.46 4.87 -8.46
C LYS A 268 -2.01 5.33 -8.55
N ILE A 269 -1.77 6.48 -9.18
CA ILE A 269 -0.44 7.08 -9.28
C ILE A 269 0.07 7.45 -7.88
N TYR A 270 -0.75 8.12 -7.07
CA TYR A 270 -0.42 8.45 -5.69
C TYR A 270 0.00 7.23 -4.86
N ASN A 271 -0.74 6.12 -4.94
CA ASN A 271 -0.44 4.90 -4.21
C ASN A 271 0.89 4.26 -4.66
N ILE A 272 1.23 4.33 -5.95
CA ILE A 272 2.52 3.86 -6.45
C ILE A 272 3.65 4.69 -5.82
N LEU A 273 3.53 6.02 -5.80
CA LEU A 273 4.51 6.91 -5.18
C LEU A 273 4.64 6.64 -3.67
N LYS A 274 3.51 6.50 -2.98
CA LYS A 274 3.47 6.16 -1.54
C LYS A 274 4.20 4.85 -1.24
N ASN A 275 4.02 3.84 -2.07
CA ASN A 275 4.68 2.55 -1.90
C ASN A 275 6.20 2.61 -2.11
N ILE A 276 6.72 3.51 -2.93
CA ILE A 276 8.16 3.67 -3.16
C ILE A 276 8.86 4.06 -1.84
N PHE A 277 8.43 5.13 -1.18
CA PHE A 277 9.11 5.56 0.05
C PHE A 277 8.77 4.70 1.27
N THR A 278 7.55 4.14 1.36
CA THR A 278 7.21 3.23 2.46
C THR A 278 8.02 1.94 2.41
N SER A 279 8.36 1.43 1.22
CA SER A 279 9.23 0.26 1.09
C SER A 279 10.64 0.51 1.67
N ILE A 280 11.17 1.72 1.54
CA ILE A 280 12.45 2.12 2.14
C ILE A 280 12.34 2.08 3.67
N LEU A 281 11.26 2.65 4.23
CA LEU A 281 11.01 2.69 5.67
C LEU A 281 10.88 1.31 6.29
N VAL A 282 10.13 0.41 5.64
CA VAL A 282 9.95 -0.98 6.08
C VAL A 282 11.28 -1.73 6.17
N VAL A 283 12.21 -1.49 5.23
CA VAL A 283 13.56 -2.12 5.25
C VAL A 283 14.41 -1.63 6.41
N VAL A 284 14.27 -0.37 6.79
CA VAL A 284 15.09 0.24 7.86
C VAL A 284 14.51 0.00 9.25
N MET A 285 13.19 -0.19 9.36
CA MET A 285 12.46 -0.35 10.63
C MET A 285 13.08 -1.40 11.58
N PRO A 286 13.48 -2.62 11.16
CA PRO A 286 14.07 -3.59 12.09
C PRO A 286 15.34 -3.09 12.75
N ARG A 287 16.15 -2.30 12.05
CA ARG A 287 17.37 -1.71 12.61
C ARG A 287 17.06 -0.65 13.65
N VAL A 288 16.01 0.14 13.43
CA VAL A 288 15.52 1.12 14.41
C VAL A 288 14.99 0.41 15.66
N CYS A 289 14.21 -0.67 15.51
CA CYS A 289 13.71 -1.47 16.64
C CYS A 289 14.83 -2.03 17.53
N ILE A 290 15.96 -2.46 16.93
CA ILE A 290 17.11 -2.98 17.70
C ILE A 290 17.75 -1.85 18.52
N LEU A 291 17.92 -0.67 17.96
CA LEU A 291 18.53 0.48 18.63
C LEU A 291 17.62 1.04 19.75
N SER A 292 16.32 1.07 19.52
CA SER A 292 15.34 1.52 20.53
C SER A 292 15.30 0.65 21.78
N GLY A 293 15.82 -0.59 21.72
CA GLY A 293 15.89 -1.51 22.86
C GLY A 293 17.23 -1.48 23.64
N GLN A 294 18.20 -0.64 23.24
CA GLN A 294 19.58 -0.69 23.79
C GLN A 294 19.98 0.53 24.63
N ASP A 295 19.07 1.44 25.00
CA ASP A 295 19.37 2.73 25.68
C ASP A 295 20.46 3.60 24.97
N GLU A 296 20.72 3.33 23.68
CA GLU A 296 21.64 4.11 22.84
C GLU A 296 20.90 5.29 22.17
N ASP A 297 20.41 6.22 22.97
CA ASP A 297 19.63 7.39 22.52
C ASP A 297 20.32 8.16 21.37
N GLU A 298 21.64 8.38 21.46
CA GLU A 298 22.40 9.14 20.49
C GLU A 298 22.47 8.45 19.10
N SER A 299 22.71 7.13 19.10
CA SER A 299 22.78 6.34 17.86
C SER A 299 21.42 6.26 17.15
N GLN A 300 20.33 6.17 17.91
CA GLN A 300 18.97 6.18 17.39
C GLN A 300 18.62 7.55 16.77
N HIS A 301 18.98 8.65 17.44
CA HIS A 301 18.74 10.00 16.95
C HIS A 301 19.47 10.26 15.63
N VAL A 302 20.75 9.94 15.53
CA VAL A 302 21.55 10.10 14.30
C VAL A 302 20.97 9.26 13.15
N LEU A 303 20.53 8.03 13.42
CA LEU A 303 19.90 7.17 12.41
C LEU A 303 18.57 7.75 11.95
N SER A 304 17.71 8.15 12.87
CA SER A 304 16.38 8.72 12.58
C SER A 304 16.49 10.00 11.75
N GLU A 305 17.41 10.91 12.12
CA GLU A 305 17.68 12.13 11.36
C GLU A 305 18.19 11.82 9.94
N THR A 306 19.10 10.84 9.82
CA THR A 306 19.63 10.43 8.52
C THR A 306 18.53 9.87 7.62
N ILE A 307 17.62 9.06 8.17
CA ILE A 307 16.48 8.51 7.43
C ILE A 307 15.53 9.64 6.99
N LEU A 308 15.23 10.61 7.87
CA LEU A 308 14.40 11.74 7.50
C LEU A 308 14.98 12.54 6.35
N LYS A 309 16.29 12.85 6.42
CA LYS A 309 16.99 13.53 5.32
C LYS A 309 16.94 12.73 4.01
N MET A 310 17.14 11.40 4.07
CA MET A 310 17.02 10.52 2.89
C MET A 310 15.61 10.57 2.27
N ILE A 311 14.57 10.51 3.11
CA ILE A 311 13.18 10.58 2.64
C ILE A 311 12.92 11.94 1.99
N LEU A 312 13.32 13.05 2.60
CA LEU A 312 13.11 14.39 2.06
C LEU A 312 13.82 14.59 0.72
N ILE A 313 15.05 14.08 0.56
CA ILE A 313 15.81 14.12 -0.69
C ILE A 313 15.10 13.37 -1.82
N ILE A 314 14.34 12.32 -1.52
CA ILE A 314 13.62 11.50 -2.51
C ILE A 314 12.23 12.07 -2.77
N VAL A 315 11.48 12.38 -1.70
CA VAL A 315 10.05 12.69 -1.79
C VAL A 315 9.79 14.10 -2.30
N ILE A 316 10.63 15.09 -1.95
CA ILE A 316 10.46 16.47 -2.44
C ILE A 316 10.55 16.53 -3.97
N PRO A 317 11.62 16.04 -4.64
CA PRO A 317 11.66 16.05 -6.11
C PRO A 317 10.61 15.15 -6.74
N MET A 318 10.21 14.05 -6.09
CA MET A 318 9.14 13.17 -6.57
C MET A 318 7.79 13.90 -6.59
N ALA A 319 7.44 14.64 -5.53
CA ALA A 319 6.22 15.43 -5.46
C ALA A 319 6.22 16.58 -6.48
N VAL A 320 7.32 17.34 -6.58
CA VAL A 320 7.46 18.43 -7.55
C VAL A 320 7.46 17.91 -8.99
N GLY A 321 8.16 16.80 -9.25
CA GLY A 321 8.21 16.18 -10.57
C GLY A 321 6.83 15.75 -11.06
N ILE A 322 6.07 15.01 -10.23
CA ILE A 322 4.70 14.63 -10.57
C ILE A 322 3.79 15.84 -10.71
N TYR A 323 3.91 16.84 -9.86
CA TYR A 323 3.12 18.07 -9.98
C TYR A 323 3.30 18.74 -11.34
N LEU A 324 4.55 18.88 -11.80
CA LEU A 324 4.90 19.54 -13.08
C LEU A 324 4.54 18.68 -14.30
N THR A 325 4.72 17.37 -14.20
CA THR A 325 4.48 16.43 -15.32
C THR A 325 3.10 15.76 -15.28
N SER A 326 2.23 16.16 -14.35
CA SER A 326 0.93 15.52 -14.08
C SER A 326 0.05 15.34 -15.32
N GLU A 327 0.01 16.32 -16.22
CA GLU A 327 -0.77 16.26 -17.46
C GLU A 327 -0.26 15.14 -18.38
N LYS A 328 1.04 15.10 -18.63
CA LYS A 328 1.67 14.06 -19.47
C LYS A 328 1.52 12.68 -18.86
N VAL A 329 1.68 12.59 -17.54
CA VAL A 329 1.49 11.32 -16.81
C VAL A 329 0.06 10.82 -16.96
N VAL A 330 -0.96 11.67 -16.78
CA VAL A 330 -2.36 11.28 -16.96
C VAL A 330 -2.64 10.89 -18.42
N LEU A 331 -2.14 11.66 -19.40
CA LEU A 331 -2.31 11.35 -20.84
C LEU A 331 -1.68 10.00 -21.21
N ILE A 332 -0.51 9.68 -20.69
CA ILE A 332 0.18 8.42 -20.99
C ILE A 332 -0.49 7.26 -20.26
N VAL A 333 -0.81 7.41 -18.97
CA VAL A 333 -1.35 6.33 -18.14
C VAL A 333 -2.84 6.09 -18.44
N ALA A 334 -3.61 7.13 -18.75
CA ALA A 334 -5.05 6.97 -18.84
C ALA A 334 -5.66 7.45 -20.15
N GLY A 335 -5.06 8.41 -20.83
CA GLY A 335 -5.57 9.01 -22.04
C GLY A 335 -6.26 10.36 -21.82
N ALA A 336 -6.68 11.00 -22.93
CA ALA A 336 -7.22 12.37 -22.92
C ALA A 336 -8.54 12.49 -22.14
N GLU A 337 -9.35 11.45 -22.11
CA GLU A 337 -10.64 11.44 -21.39
C GLU A 337 -10.49 11.66 -19.86
N TYR A 338 -9.30 11.42 -19.31
CA TYR A 338 -9.00 11.56 -17.89
C TYR A 338 -8.30 12.88 -17.53
N ILE A 339 -8.24 13.85 -18.46
CA ILE A 339 -7.48 15.10 -18.29
C ILE A 339 -7.96 15.93 -17.08
N GLU A 340 -9.25 15.87 -16.73
CA GLU A 340 -9.78 16.52 -15.54
C GLU A 340 -9.11 16.01 -14.25
N GLY A 341 -8.59 14.79 -14.24
CA GLY A 341 -7.88 14.19 -13.10
C GLY A 341 -6.52 14.80 -12.81
N VAL A 342 -5.99 15.63 -13.71
CA VAL A 342 -4.72 16.35 -13.52
C VAL A 342 -4.74 17.21 -12.27
N SER A 343 -5.85 17.91 -12.03
CA SER A 343 -6.02 18.76 -10.84
C SER A 343 -5.96 17.95 -9.53
N ALA A 344 -6.66 16.81 -9.47
CA ALA A 344 -6.61 15.90 -8.33
C ALA A 344 -5.20 15.31 -8.16
N LEU A 345 -4.53 14.92 -9.24
CA LEU A 345 -3.16 14.40 -9.18
C LEU A 345 -2.17 15.44 -8.64
N LYS A 346 -2.33 16.72 -9.00
CA LYS A 346 -1.52 17.82 -8.45
C LYS A 346 -1.71 17.97 -6.94
N ILE A 347 -2.96 17.88 -6.45
CA ILE A 347 -3.25 17.92 -5.01
C ILE A 347 -2.64 16.69 -4.31
N LEU A 348 -2.82 15.51 -4.88
CA LEU A 348 -2.25 14.27 -4.34
C LEU A 348 -0.72 14.24 -4.40
N ALA A 349 -0.09 14.93 -5.35
CA ALA A 349 1.37 15.10 -5.36
C ALA A 349 1.88 15.84 -4.10
N LEU A 350 1.13 16.83 -3.61
CA LEU A 350 1.41 17.48 -2.32
C LEU A 350 1.13 16.53 -1.15
N SER A 351 0.09 15.71 -1.26
CA SER A 351 -0.24 14.70 -0.25
C SER A 351 0.86 13.66 -0.06
N VAL A 352 1.68 13.39 -1.11
CA VAL A 352 2.84 12.49 -1.02
C VAL A 352 3.83 12.97 0.04
N LEU A 353 4.06 14.30 0.19
CA LEU A 353 4.94 14.85 1.22
C LEU A 353 4.37 14.60 2.62
N ALA A 354 3.07 14.88 2.82
CA ALA A 354 2.39 14.64 4.10
C ALA A 354 2.41 13.15 4.47
N ALA A 355 2.09 12.28 3.52
CA ALA A 355 2.11 10.83 3.69
C ALA A 355 3.51 10.28 4.01
N ALA A 356 4.55 10.86 3.42
CA ALA A 356 5.93 10.46 3.71
C ALA A 356 6.35 10.83 5.14
N LEU A 357 5.96 12.02 5.61
CA LEU A 357 6.22 12.47 6.98
C LEU A 357 5.42 11.62 7.99
N ALA A 358 4.13 11.35 7.74
CA ALA A 358 3.33 10.45 8.56
C ALA A 358 3.94 9.04 8.61
N SER A 359 4.29 8.47 7.44
CA SER A 359 4.93 7.16 7.40
C SER A 359 6.28 7.13 8.12
N TYR A 360 7.08 8.21 8.02
CA TYR A 360 8.32 8.33 8.77
C TYR A 360 8.06 8.24 10.28
N MET A 361 7.09 8.99 10.81
CA MET A 361 6.72 8.93 12.23
C MET A 361 6.28 7.53 12.62
N THR A 362 5.39 6.94 11.84
CA THR A 362 4.88 5.57 12.07
C THR A 362 6.01 4.53 12.14
N TYR A 363 6.86 4.45 11.11
CA TYR A 363 7.86 3.36 10.99
C TYR A 363 9.12 3.58 11.82
N ILE A 364 9.45 4.82 12.18
CA ILE A 364 10.70 5.14 12.91
C ILE A 364 10.47 5.32 14.41
N TYR A 365 9.27 5.75 14.82
CA TYR A 365 9.00 6.03 16.23
C TYR A 365 7.83 5.23 16.80
N ILE A 366 6.67 5.24 16.12
CA ILE A 366 5.44 4.67 16.68
C ILE A 366 5.53 3.15 16.77
N VAL A 367 5.86 2.47 15.67
CA VAL A 367 5.95 1.00 15.64
C VAL A 367 7.14 0.49 16.47
N PRO A 368 8.38 1.02 16.36
CA PRO A 368 9.49 0.60 17.21
C PRO A 368 9.27 0.88 18.69
N GLY A 369 8.57 1.96 19.04
CA GLY A 369 8.21 2.32 20.41
C GLY A 369 7.01 1.55 20.97
N ALA A 370 6.39 0.65 20.20
CA ALA A 370 5.17 -0.09 20.56
C ALA A 370 4.00 0.84 20.98
N PHE A 371 3.89 2.01 20.36
CA PHE A 371 2.83 2.99 20.63
C PHE A 371 1.56 2.70 19.81
N ASP A 372 1.11 1.45 19.79
CA ASP A 372 -0.04 0.97 19.00
C ASP A 372 -1.31 1.80 19.23
N LYS A 373 -1.50 2.32 20.44
CA LYS A 373 -2.64 3.19 20.77
C LYS A 373 -2.62 4.50 19.98
N ILE A 374 -1.44 5.09 19.78
CA ILE A 374 -1.30 6.37 19.07
C ILE A 374 -1.53 6.16 17.58
N LEU A 375 -1.01 5.05 17.03
CA LEU A 375 -1.29 4.64 15.65
C LEU A 375 -2.81 4.51 15.43
N LEU A 376 -3.51 3.85 16.35
CA LEU A 376 -4.96 3.67 16.26
C LEU A 376 -5.71 5.01 16.40
N ILE A 377 -5.32 5.87 17.33
CA ILE A 377 -5.94 7.20 17.52
C ILE A 377 -5.70 8.06 16.27
N GLY A 378 -4.45 8.15 15.79
CA GLY A 378 -4.08 8.94 14.61
C GLY A 378 -4.87 8.52 13.38
N SER A 379 -4.91 7.23 13.09
CA SER A 379 -5.66 6.69 11.94
C SER A 379 -7.18 6.86 12.11
N THR A 380 -7.74 6.69 13.33
CA THR A 380 -9.18 6.85 13.57
C THR A 380 -9.62 8.31 13.43
N VAL A 381 -8.89 9.24 14.04
CA VAL A 381 -9.19 10.67 13.92
C VAL A 381 -9.06 11.14 12.48
N SER A 382 -8.01 10.70 11.78
CA SER A 382 -7.80 11.03 10.38
C SER A 382 -8.93 10.48 9.49
N ALA A 383 -9.33 9.21 9.66
CA ALA A 383 -10.42 8.62 8.91
C ALA A 383 -11.76 9.33 9.18
N PHE A 384 -12.03 9.72 10.44
CA PHE A 384 -13.22 10.48 10.80
C PHE A 384 -13.23 11.86 10.12
N ILE A 385 -12.12 12.59 10.21
CA ILE A 385 -11.97 13.91 9.56
C ILE A 385 -12.11 13.77 8.05
N ASN A 386 -11.52 12.73 7.43
CA ASN A 386 -11.64 12.47 6.00
C ASN A 386 -13.12 12.30 5.59
N VAL A 387 -13.86 11.43 6.28
CA VAL A 387 -15.29 11.19 5.98
C VAL A 387 -16.11 12.46 6.18
N VAL A 388 -15.91 13.19 7.27
CA VAL A 388 -16.65 14.44 7.53
C VAL A 388 -16.33 15.49 6.48
N LEU A 389 -15.06 15.72 6.17
CA LEU A 389 -14.69 16.69 5.13
C LEU A 389 -15.18 16.28 3.75
N ASN A 390 -15.17 14.99 3.42
CA ASN A 390 -15.69 14.48 2.15
C ASN A 390 -17.20 14.82 1.96
N LEU A 391 -18.01 14.79 3.02
CA LEU A 391 -19.43 15.17 2.95
C LEU A 391 -19.63 16.60 2.47
N PHE A 392 -18.71 17.51 2.80
CA PHE A 392 -18.80 18.93 2.43
C PHE A 392 -18.02 19.25 1.15
N MET A 393 -16.83 18.62 0.96
CA MET A 393 -15.93 18.98 -0.14
C MET A 393 -16.28 18.27 -1.46
N ILE A 394 -16.72 17.02 -1.41
CA ILE A 394 -17.06 16.26 -2.62
C ILE A 394 -18.25 16.88 -3.38
N PRO A 395 -19.36 17.30 -2.75
CA PRO A 395 -20.45 17.93 -3.48
C PRO A 395 -20.03 19.20 -4.23
N VAL A 396 -19.05 19.96 -3.69
CA VAL A 396 -18.61 21.25 -4.27
C VAL A 396 -17.46 21.05 -5.25
N TRP A 397 -16.41 20.28 -4.87
CA TRP A 397 -15.17 20.16 -5.63
C TRP A 397 -14.98 18.77 -6.26
N LYS A 398 -15.94 17.87 -6.10
CA LYS A 398 -15.96 16.52 -6.70
C LYS A 398 -14.64 15.77 -6.40
N HIS A 399 -13.97 15.22 -7.42
CA HIS A 399 -12.70 14.50 -7.29
C HIS A 399 -11.56 15.33 -6.66
N ASN A 400 -11.56 16.64 -6.87
CA ASN A 400 -10.59 17.54 -6.23
C ASN A 400 -10.86 17.66 -4.72
N GLY A 401 -12.12 17.63 -4.32
CA GLY A 401 -12.52 17.59 -2.90
C GLY A 401 -11.96 16.35 -2.21
N ALA A 402 -12.13 15.17 -2.80
CA ALA A 402 -11.58 13.92 -2.29
C ALA A 402 -10.03 13.96 -2.21
N ALA A 403 -9.35 14.51 -3.21
CA ALA A 403 -7.89 14.68 -3.17
C ALA A 403 -7.44 15.63 -2.03
N PHE A 404 -8.18 16.72 -1.82
CA PHE A 404 -7.87 17.69 -0.78
C PHE A 404 -8.11 17.13 0.63
N THR A 405 -9.18 16.38 0.83
CA THR A 405 -9.46 15.71 2.10
C THR A 405 -8.41 14.65 2.43
N THR A 406 -7.91 13.92 1.43
CA THR A 406 -6.78 13.00 1.59
C THR A 406 -5.52 13.75 2.05
N LEU A 407 -5.20 14.92 1.48
CA LEU A 407 -4.06 15.75 1.93
C LEU A 407 -4.21 16.14 3.41
N ILE A 408 -5.38 16.65 3.80
CA ILE A 408 -5.62 17.03 5.19
C ILE A 408 -5.49 15.82 6.12
N SER A 409 -6.02 14.69 5.72
CA SER A 409 -6.01 13.45 6.50
C SER A 409 -4.59 12.94 6.77
N GLU A 410 -3.71 12.97 5.77
CA GLU A 410 -2.29 12.61 5.94
C GLU A 410 -1.57 13.60 6.87
N LEU A 411 -1.89 14.91 6.78
CA LEU A 411 -1.36 15.92 7.68
C LEU A 411 -1.83 15.71 9.13
N VAL A 412 -3.07 15.28 9.32
CA VAL A 412 -3.63 14.99 10.66
C VAL A 412 -2.92 13.81 11.30
N VAL A 413 -2.69 12.70 10.56
CA VAL A 413 -1.90 11.56 11.07
C VAL A 413 -0.53 12.04 11.52
N PHE A 414 0.18 12.76 10.63
CA PHE A 414 1.50 13.30 10.93
C PHE A 414 1.49 14.19 12.18
N ALA A 415 0.53 15.12 12.28
CA ALA A 415 0.46 16.05 13.39
C ALA A 415 0.21 15.34 14.74
N ILE A 416 -0.70 14.34 14.77
CA ILE A 416 -0.99 13.57 15.99
C ILE A 416 0.26 12.78 16.42
N GLU A 417 0.89 12.07 15.50
CA GLU A 417 2.08 11.28 15.80
C GLU A 417 3.26 12.16 16.23
N TRP A 418 3.44 13.32 15.56
CA TRP A 418 4.46 14.30 15.91
C TRP A 418 4.26 14.89 17.30
N MET A 419 3.03 15.32 17.64
CA MET A 419 2.71 15.89 18.95
C MET A 419 2.96 14.91 20.09
N TYR A 420 2.76 13.62 19.83
CA TYR A 420 2.96 12.59 20.83
C TYR A 420 4.44 12.26 21.04
N VAL A 421 5.17 12.01 19.97
CA VAL A 421 6.58 11.55 20.02
C VAL A 421 7.52 12.70 20.33
N LYS A 422 7.26 13.91 19.77
CA LYS A 422 8.15 15.08 19.87
C LYS A 422 9.61 14.70 19.61
N PRO A 423 9.95 14.18 18.40
CA PRO A 423 11.25 13.63 18.13
C PRO A 423 12.36 14.66 18.36
N LYS A 424 13.44 14.22 19.01
CA LYS A 424 14.63 15.04 19.16
C LYS A 424 15.39 15.04 17.83
N LEU A 425 15.24 16.07 17.02
CA LEU A 425 15.90 16.23 15.74
C LEU A 425 16.78 17.48 15.75
N ASP A 426 17.89 17.44 15.06
CA ASP A 426 18.64 18.66 14.74
C ASP A 426 17.89 19.42 13.63
N HIS A 427 16.96 20.28 14.06
CA HIS A 427 16.12 21.07 13.15
C HIS A 427 16.95 21.85 12.12
N ARG A 428 18.14 22.33 12.49
CA ARG A 428 19.00 23.12 11.61
C ARG A 428 19.53 22.28 10.44
N ARG A 429 19.94 21.04 10.71
CA ARG A 429 20.45 20.13 9.66
C ARG A 429 19.35 19.62 8.75
N VAL A 430 18.19 19.27 9.33
CA VAL A 430 17.01 18.84 8.56
C VAL A 430 16.54 20.00 7.66
N PHE A 431 16.40 21.21 8.22
CA PHE A 431 15.99 22.40 7.49
C PHE A 431 16.96 22.76 6.35
N LYS A 432 18.28 22.64 6.60
CA LYS A 432 19.29 22.80 5.54
C LYS A 432 19.06 21.84 4.39
N THR A 433 18.77 20.56 4.68
CA THR A 433 18.48 19.55 3.65
C THR A 433 17.18 19.90 2.89
N CYS A 434 16.15 20.37 3.56
CA CYS A 434 14.92 20.85 2.91
C CYS A 434 15.21 21.98 1.94
N ILE A 435 15.94 23.03 2.38
CA ILE A 435 16.29 24.17 1.52
C ILE A 435 17.09 23.70 0.31
N GLN A 436 18.10 22.85 0.50
CA GLN A 436 18.90 22.31 -0.60
C GLN A 436 18.03 21.51 -1.58
N SER A 437 17.10 20.69 -1.10
CA SER A 437 16.19 19.92 -1.94
C SER A 437 15.23 20.83 -2.72
N VAL A 438 14.63 21.84 -2.07
CA VAL A 438 13.73 22.79 -2.73
C VAL A 438 14.49 23.62 -3.77
N ALA A 439 15.68 24.13 -3.44
CA ALA A 439 16.53 24.86 -4.39
C ALA A 439 16.96 23.99 -5.58
N SER A 440 17.22 22.71 -5.37
CA SER A 440 17.50 21.77 -6.47
C SER A 440 16.26 21.49 -7.32
N CYS A 441 15.06 21.50 -6.71
CA CYS A 441 13.81 21.37 -7.45
C CYS A 441 13.50 22.58 -8.33
N THR A 442 13.93 23.80 -8.00
CA THR A 442 13.77 24.95 -8.93
C THR A 442 14.56 24.74 -10.22
N PHE A 443 15.77 24.19 -10.10
CA PHE A 443 16.56 23.84 -11.28
C PHE A 443 15.94 22.69 -12.07
N MET A 444 15.44 21.66 -11.38
CA MET A 444 14.68 20.57 -12.00
C MET A 444 13.47 21.12 -12.76
N ALA A 445 12.70 22.02 -12.15
CA ALA A 445 11.54 22.65 -12.77
C ALA A 445 11.92 23.46 -14.03
N LEU A 446 13.05 24.18 -13.98
CA LEU A 446 13.57 24.91 -15.14
C LEU A 446 13.93 23.96 -16.29
N MET A 447 14.58 22.82 -16.00
CA MET A 447 14.90 21.81 -16.99
C MET A 447 13.66 21.23 -17.65
N ILE A 448 12.64 20.88 -16.85
CA ILE A 448 11.35 20.39 -17.33
C ILE A 448 10.69 21.45 -18.23
N TYR A 449 10.64 22.70 -17.78
CA TYR A 449 10.02 23.80 -18.54
C TYR A 449 10.73 24.08 -19.88
N LEU A 450 12.06 23.98 -19.93
CA LEU A 450 12.81 24.14 -21.17
C LEU A 450 12.56 23.00 -22.17
N LEU A 451 12.46 21.76 -21.67
CA LEU A 451 12.17 20.58 -22.48
C LEU A 451 10.72 20.59 -22.99
N ASP A 452 9.79 21.15 -22.24
CA ASP A 452 8.37 21.25 -22.60
C ASP A 452 8.13 22.06 -23.91
N ARG A 453 9.10 22.86 -24.32
CA ARG A 453 9.08 23.59 -25.58
C ARG A 453 9.46 22.75 -26.81
N LEU A 454 9.93 21.53 -26.60
CA LEU A 454 10.31 20.64 -27.69
C LEU A 454 9.05 19.97 -28.28
N SER A 455 8.90 20.04 -29.61
CA SER A 455 7.82 19.36 -30.32
C SER A 455 8.14 17.87 -30.50
N CYS A 456 8.05 17.08 -29.40
CA CYS A 456 8.30 15.65 -29.39
C CYS A 456 7.06 14.86 -29.03
N ASN A 457 7.10 13.53 -29.27
CA ASN A 457 6.06 12.63 -28.77
C ASN A 457 5.97 12.71 -27.24
N THR A 458 4.75 12.75 -26.69
CA THR A 458 4.48 12.91 -25.26
C THR A 458 5.24 11.90 -24.39
N VAL A 459 5.38 10.65 -24.84
CA VAL A 459 6.11 9.60 -24.11
C VAL A 459 7.60 9.89 -24.07
N LEU A 460 8.18 10.26 -25.23
CA LEU A 460 9.60 10.62 -25.31
C LEU A 460 9.88 11.88 -24.50
N LEU A 461 8.99 12.88 -24.58
CA LEU A 461 9.11 14.12 -23.85
C LEU A 461 9.10 13.87 -22.33
N LEU A 462 8.15 13.12 -21.81
CA LEU A 462 8.12 12.75 -20.39
C LEU A 462 9.38 12.01 -19.96
N PHE A 463 9.87 11.07 -20.79
CA PHE A 463 11.11 10.35 -20.50
C PHE A 463 12.31 11.29 -20.40
N LEU A 464 12.46 12.22 -21.34
CA LEU A 464 13.51 13.22 -21.33
C LEU A 464 13.39 14.17 -20.12
N GLU A 465 12.20 14.61 -19.78
CA GLU A 465 11.93 15.46 -18.62
C GLU A 465 12.29 14.76 -17.31
N VAL A 466 11.90 13.49 -17.14
CA VAL A 466 12.27 12.71 -15.96
C VAL A 466 13.78 12.52 -15.88
N CYS A 467 14.43 12.13 -16.98
CA CYS A 467 15.89 11.94 -16.99
C CYS A 467 16.64 13.24 -16.71
N ALA A 468 16.30 14.32 -17.41
CA ALA A 468 16.94 15.63 -17.23
C ALA A 468 16.64 16.23 -15.84
N GLY A 469 15.40 16.07 -15.36
CA GLY A 469 14.99 16.52 -14.04
C GLY A 469 15.77 15.82 -12.93
N VAL A 470 15.89 14.49 -12.99
CA VAL A 470 16.66 13.70 -12.02
C VAL A 470 18.14 14.06 -12.09
N MET A 471 18.72 14.15 -13.29
CA MET A 471 20.13 14.51 -13.46
C MET A 471 20.40 15.93 -12.93
N GLY A 472 19.55 16.89 -13.28
CA GLY A 472 19.67 18.27 -12.82
C GLY A 472 19.54 18.39 -11.30
N TYR A 473 18.56 17.70 -10.71
CA TYR A 473 18.40 17.63 -9.26
C TYR A 473 19.63 17.06 -8.57
N CYS A 474 20.12 15.91 -9.03
CA CYS A 474 21.31 15.26 -8.47
C CYS A 474 22.56 16.14 -8.62
N ALA A 475 22.75 16.79 -9.76
CA ALA A 475 23.87 17.70 -9.99
C ALA A 475 23.84 18.88 -9.00
N CYS A 476 22.66 19.51 -8.78
CA CYS A 476 22.52 20.58 -7.80
C CYS A 476 22.80 20.10 -6.37
N MET A 477 22.32 18.91 -5.99
CA MET A 477 22.58 18.35 -4.66
C MET A 477 24.08 18.07 -4.44
N ILE A 478 24.82 17.70 -5.48
CA ILE A 478 26.29 17.54 -5.44
C ILE A 478 26.97 18.92 -5.30
N ILE A 479 26.54 19.92 -6.08
CA ILE A 479 27.06 21.32 -5.99
C ILE A 479 26.84 21.88 -4.59
N PHE A 480 25.64 21.68 -4.01
CA PHE A 480 25.35 22.09 -2.63
C PHE A 480 26.06 21.25 -1.57
N ARG A 481 26.85 20.26 -1.98
CA ARG A 481 27.58 19.34 -1.10
C ARG A 481 26.69 18.73 -0.02
N ASN A 482 25.50 18.25 -0.42
CA ASN A 482 24.59 17.62 0.54
C ASN A 482 25.24 16.40 1.19
N GLU A 483 25.19 16.35 2.52
CA GLU A 483 25.89 15.33 3.35
C GLU A 483 25.55 13.89 2.91
N ILE A 484 24.25 13.61 2.68
CA ILE A 484 23.76 12.27 2.33
C ILE A 484 24.24 11.86 0.92
N VAL A 485 24.10 12.78 -0.05
CA VAL A 485 24.50 12.52 -1.44
C VAL A 485 26.02 12.34 -1.54
N MET A 486 26.80 13.17 -0.85
CA MET A 486 28.27 13.06 -0.82
C MET A 486 28.73 11.78 -0.13
N TYR A 487 28.04 11.34 0.93
CA TYR A 487 28.33 10.07 1.58
C TYR A 487 28.07 8.88 0.62
N GLY A 488 26.94 8.91 -0.10
CA GLY A 488 26.62 7.91 -1.11
C GLY A 488 27.67 7.81 -2.22
N LEU A 489 28.11 8.94 -2.76
CA LEU A 489 29.14 9.00 -3.81
C LEU A 489 30.49 8.44 -3.32
N LYS A 490 30.95 8.83 -2.12
CA LYS A 490 32.20 8.31 -1.55
C LYS A 490 32.16 6.79 -1.35
N LYS A 491 30.99 6.23 -1.02
CA LYS A 491 30.84 4.77 -0.85
C LYS A 491 30.87 4.03 -2.19
N LEU A 492 30.35 4.64 -3.27
CA LEU A 492 30.42 4.08 -4.63
C LEU A 492 31.85 4.11 -5.19
N GLN A 493 32.63 5.15 -4.88
CA GLN A 493 34.03 5.27 -5.30
C GLN A 493 35.00 4.31 -4.57
N ARG A 494 34.58 3.73 -3.43
CA ARG A 494 35.38 2.79 -2.65
C ARG A 494 35.10 1.31 -2.97
N LYS A 495 34.14 1.03 -3.87
CA LYS A 495 33.88 -0.28 -4.46
C LYS A 495 34.48 -0.39 -5.86
#